data_1fa84db32d6f6d723b779fb9b4e85b8f
#
_entry.id   1fa84db32d6f6d723b779fb9b4e85b8f
#
_cell.length_a   1.000
_cell.length_b   1.000
_cell.length_c   1.000
_cell.angle_alpha   90.00
_cell.angle_beta   90.00
_cell.angle_gamma   90.00
#
_symmetry.space_group_name_H-M   'P 1'
#
loop_
_entity.id
_entity.type
_entity.pdbx_description
1 polymer ?
#
loop_
_entity_poly.entity_id
_entity_poly.type
_entity_poly.pdbx_seq_one_letter_code
_entity_poly.pdbx_strand_id
1 'polypeptide(L)'
;MGDFGAAERRILEFMSKGTEFVFNGKGYTVMLSGKPTCHKGEPKTDIYILAESCEDEVEIKISYKKENADFIENKMSAERAELLFGEDWIDIIEQSTTAIQDKFYERMLIYKNGFRRTEKGSITLGWKFELLNKSGGDLSGKMLLTDEQVVDVYAGSNLSPDKKNASVCGQIIRDSGVANYILMDENVHSAQDVIDKMIPIREYVMM
;
A
#
# COMPACT_ATOMS: atom_id res chain seq x y z
N MET A 1 6.61 -8.64 -16.23
CA MET A 1 6.11 -8.65 -14.84
C MET A 1 7.22 -8.04 -13.99
N GLY A 2 7.05 -6.80 -13.50
CA GLY A 2 8.09 -6.14 -12.71
C GLY A 2 8.28 -6.88 -11.38
N ASP A 3 9.52 -7.12 -11.02
CA ASP A 3 9.87 -7.81 -9.78
C ASP A 3 9.72 -6.85 -8.58
N PHE A 4 8.52 -6.80 -7.98
CA PHE A 4 8.26 -6.01 -6.76
C PHE A 4 9.22 -6.39 -5.63
N GLY A 5 9.48 -7.68 -5.47
CA GLY A 5 10.40 -8.16 -4.44
C GLY A 5 11.87 -7.74 -4.65
N ALA A 6 12.29 -7.39 -5.87
CA ALA A 6 13.66 -6.90 -6.10
C ALA A 6 13.85 -5.48 -5.57
N ALA A 7 12.88 -4.58 -5.79
CA ALA A 7 12.93 -3.22 -5.28
C ALA A 7 12.91 -3.19 -3.74
N GLU A 8 12.01 -3.95 -3.12
CA GLU A 8 11.95 -4.08 -1.66
C GLU A 8 13.27 -4.62 -1.07
N ARG A 9 13.85 -5.68 -1.68
CA ARG A 9 15.14 -6.23 -1.25
C ARG A 9 16.27 -5.21 -1.35
N ARG A 10 16.32 -4.46 -2.45
CA ARG A 10 17.31 -3.39 -2.63
C ARG A 10 17.21 -2.30 -1.56
N ILE A 11 15.99 -1.88 -1.21
CA ILE A 11 15.78 -0.90 -0.15
C ILE A 11 16.24 -1.48 1.20
N LEU A 12 15.91 -2.75 1.50
CA LEU A 12 16.38 -3.41 2.72
C LEU A 12 17.90 -3.55 2.79
N GLU A 13 18.58 -3.71 1.64
CA GLU A 13 20.05 -3.70 1.57
C GLU A 13 20.62 -2.34 1.98
N PHE A 14 20.03 -1.24 1.50
CA PHE A 14 20.43 0.11 1.91
C PHE A 14 20.17 0.37 3.39
N MET A 15 19.10 -0.19 3.94
CA MET A 15 18.69 -0.04 5.34
C MET A 15 19.17 -1.19 6.22
N SER A 16 20.30 -1.82 5.88
CA SER A 16 20.86 -2.90 6.67
C SER A 16 21.33 -2.45 8.06
N LYS A 17 21.37 -3.39 9.02
CA LYS A 17 21.82 -3.10 10.39
C LYS A 17 23.19 -2.43 10.41
N GLY A 18 23.30 -1.35 11.18
CA GLY A 18 24.50 -0.52 11.31
C GLY A 18 24.60 0.60 10.28
N THR A 19 23.66 0.70 9.32
CA THR A 19 23.60 1.83 8.38
C THR A 19 23.16 3.10 9.12
N GLU A 20 23.83 4.21 8.81
CA GLU A 20 23.52 5.52 9.38
C GLU A 20 22.73 6.38 8.39
N PHE A 21 21.82 7.19 8.91
CA PHE A 21 21.06 8.19 8.16
C PHE A 21 20.68 9.36 9.05
N VAL A 22 20.27 10.48 8.43
CA VAL A 22 19.74 11.64 9.13
C VAL A 22 18.23 11.70 8.93
N PHE A 23 17.48 11.80 10.02
CA PHE A 23 16.03 11.95 10.00
C PHE A 23 15.61 13.05 10.98
N ASN A 24 14.81 14.02 10.51
CA ASN A 24 14.40 15.21 11.28
C ASN A 24 15.58 15.96 11.94
N GLY A 25 16.73 16.03 11.25
CA GLY A 25 17.91 16.71 11.73
C GLY A 25 18.74 15.94 12.77
N LYS A 26 18.38 14.69 13.09
CA LYS A 26 19.12 13.80 14.00
C LYS A 26 19.73 12.63 13.25
N GLY A 27 20.92 12.19 13.67
CA GLY A 27 21.55 10.98 13.16
C GLY A 27 20.98 9.73 13.85
N TYR A 28 20.63 8.72 13.06
CA TYR A 28 20.15 7.41 13.52
C TYR A 28 20.99 6.30 12.92
N THR A 29 21.11 5.21 13.68
CA THR A 29 21.73 3.96 13.21
C THR A 29 20.69 2.86 13.18
N VAL A 30 20.59 2.12 12.07
CA VAL A 30 19.65 0.99 11.92
C VAL A 30 20.02 -0.15 12.88
N MET A 31 19.09 -0.52 13.74
CA MET A 31 19.22 -1.64 14.68
C MET A 31 18.63 -2.93 14.12
N LEU A 32 17.48 -2.81 13.45
CA LEU A 32 16.76 -3.92 12.82
C LEU A 32 16.06 -3.42 11.56
N SER A 33 16.14 -4.20 10.48
CA SER A 33 15.31 -3.99 9.30
C SER A 33 14.88 -5.33 8.71
N GLY A 34 13.69 -5.35 8.10
CA GLY A 34 13.18 -6.55 7.47
C GLY A 34 11.79 -6.35 6.86
N LYS A 35 11.36 -7.35 6.07
CA LYS A 35 9.99 -7.41 5.55
C LYS A 35 9.08 -8.03 6.62
N PRO A 36 8.02 -7.33 7.06
CA PRO A 36 7.03 -7.91 7.94
C PRO A 36 6.27 -9.05 7.24
N THR A 37 6.05 -10.13 7.97
CA THR A 37 5.32 -11.31 7.49
C THR A 37 4.28 -11.75 8.50
N CYS A 38 3.17 -12.34 8.03
CA CYS A 38 2.13 -12.91 8.87
C CYS A 38 1.64 -14.25 8.30
N HIS A 39 0.85 -14.97 9.07
CA HIS A 39 0.41 -16.32 8.70
C HIS A 39 -0.54 -16.32 7.49
N LYS A 40 -1.43 -15.30 7.37
CA LYS A 40 -2.40 -15.20 6.26
C LYS A 40 -2.37 -13.83 5.60
N GLY A 41 -2.04 -13.81 4.30
CA GLY A 41 -1.99 -12.59 3.50
C GLY A 41 -0.73 -11.78 3.76
N GLU A 42 -0.80 -10.48 3.56
CA GLU A 42 0.32 -9.56 3.71
C GLU A 42 -0.06 -8.38 4.60
N PRO A 43 0.88 -7.87 5.42
CA PRO A 43 0.77 -6.58 6.10
C PRO A 43 0.75 -5.42 5.09
N LYS A 44 0.48 -4.19 5.53
CA LYS A 44 0.64 -2.99 4.69
C LYS A 44 2.07 -2.46 4.68
N THR A 45 2.85 -2.77 5.68
CA THR A 45 4.28 -2.47 5.73
C THR A 45 5.04 -3.47 4.87
N ASP A 46 5.74 -2.99 3.87
CA ASP A 46 6.65 -3.78 3.02
C ASP A 46 8.07 -3.78 3.58
N ILE A 47 8.46 -2.68 4.25
CA ILE A 47 9.80 -2.48 4.81
C ILE A 47 9.65 -1.89 6.22
N TYR A 48 10.14 -2.64 7.21
CA TYR A 48 10.22 -2.22 8.61
C TYR A 48 11.65 -1.86 8.97
N ILE A 49 11.85 -0.74 9.65
CA ILE A 49 13.14 -0.26 10.11
C ILE A 49 12.96 0.23 11.56
N LEU A 50 13.77 -0.31 12.46
CA LEU A 50 14.00 0.22 13.79
C LEU A 50 15.38 0.85 13.82
N ALA A 51 15.48 2.11 14.19
CA ALA A 51 16.74 2.81 14.29
C ALA A 51 16.83 3.61 15.59
N GLU A 52 18.04 3.74 16.09
CA GLU A 52 18.36 4.43 17.33
C GLU A 52 19.25 5.65 17.09
N SER A 53 19.00 6.69 17.86
CA SER A 53 19.92 7.81 18.09
C SER A 53 20.47 7.75 19.51
N CYS A 54 21.29 8.73 19.90
CA CYS A 54 21.74 8.85 21.28
C CYS A 54 20.61 9.26 22.27
N GLU A 55 19.44 9.69 21.76
CA GLU A 55 18.37 10.24 22.57
C GLU A 55 17.06 9.43 22.48
N ASP A 56 16.78 8.81 21.35
CA ASP A 56 15.51 8.17 21.07
C ASP A 56 15.63 7.03 20.05
N GLU A 57 14.55 6.25 19.95
CA GLU A 57 14.33 5.24 18.92
C GLU A 57 13.25 5.74 17.92
N VAL A 58 13.33 5.30 16.69
CA VAL A 58 12.31 5.53 15.67
C VAL A 58 11.96 4.25 14.92
N GLU A 59 10.66 4.01 14.74
CA GLU A 59 10.13 2.98 13.84
C GLU A 59 9.68 3.61 12.52
N ILE A 60 10.33 3.22 11.44
CA ILE A 60 9.97 3.62 10.08
C ILE A 60 9.36 2.40 9.38
N LYS A 61 8.09 2.51 8.99
CA LYS A 61 7.28 1.42 8.44
C LYS A 61 6.76 1.87 7.07
N ILE A 62 7.42 1.41 6.02
CA ILE A 62 7.20 1.89 4.66
C ILE A 62 6.29 0.92 3.90
N SER A 63 5.21 1.45 3.31
CA SER A 63 4.47 0.80 2.23
C SER A 63 5.07 1.24 0.91
N TYR A 64 5.66 0.29 0.17
CA TYR A 64 6.26 0.56 -1.13
C TYR A 64 5.21 0.47 -2.23
N LYS A 65 5.08 1.51 -3.06
CA LYS A 65 4.11 1.57 -4.17
C LYS A 65 4.81 1.90 -5.47
N LYS A 66 4.38 1.26 -6.55
CA LYS A 66 4.74 1.70 -7.91
C LYS A 66 3.84 2.85 -8.34
N GLU A 67 4.35 3.72 -9.21
CA GLU A 67 3.67 4.94 -9.65
C GLU A 67 2.21 4.78 -10.12
N ASN A 68 1.81 3.59 -10.55
CA ASN A 68 0.47 3.33 -11.06
C ASN A 68 -0.33 2.31 -10.22
N ALA A 69 0.05 2.09 -8.97
CA ALA A 69 -0.56 1.09 -8.09
C ALA A 69 -1.49 1.70 -7.03
N ASP A 70 -2.25 2.72 -7.41
CA ASP A 70 -3.09 3.47 -6.48
C ASP A 70 -4.52 2.91 -6.41
N PHE A 71 -4.65 1.71 -5.87
CA PHE A 71 -5.96 1.11 -5.59
C PHE A 71 -6.04 0.57 -4.16
N ILE A 72 -7.24 0.57 -3.61
CA ILE A 72 -7.45 0.19 -2.21
C ILE A 72 -7.16 -1.28 -1.99
N GLU A 73 -7.88 -2.17 -2.67
CA GLU A 73 -7.68 -3.63 -2.64
C GLU A 73 -8.18 -4.24 -3.95
N ASN A 74 -7.51 -5.29 -4.45
CA ASN A 74 -7.93 -6.00 -5.66
C ASN A 74 -9.23 -6.79 -5.47
N LYS A 75 -9.47 -7.25 -4.25
CA LYS A 75 -10.68 -7.98 -3.84
C LYS A 75 -10.97 -7.63 -2.40
N MET A 76 -12.26 -7.48 -2.11
CA MET A 76 -12.75 -7.14 -0.79
C MET A 76 -13.97 -7.99 -0.48
N SER A 77 -14.00 -8.64 0.69
CA SER A 77 -15.22 -9.27 1.20
C SER A 77 -16.10 -8.23 1.93
N ALA A 78 -17.37 -8.58 2.15
CA ALA A 78 -18.29 -7.74 2.92
C ALA A 78 -17.74 -7.43 4.32
N GLU A 79 -17.23 -8.46 5.01
CA GLU A 79 -16.66 -8.32 6.35
C GLU A 79 -15.42 -7.40 6.36
N ARG A 80 -14.65 -7.43 5.27
CA ARG A 80 -13.50 -6.55 5.12
C ARG A 80 -13.93 -5.12 4.86
N ALA A 81 -14.97 -4.90 4.05
CA ALA A 81 -15.54 -3.59 3.79
C ALA A 81 -16.11 -2.96 5.08
N GLU A 82 -16.86 -3.75 5.86
CA GLU A 82 -17.38 -3.32 7.16
C GLU A 82 -16.27 -2.94 8.14
N LEU A 83 -15.20 -3.74 8.19
CA LEU A 83 -14.03 -3.47 9.04
C LEU A 83 -13.33 -2.15 8.64
N LEU A 84 -13.24 -1.85 7.33
CA LEU A 84 -12.55 -0.66 6.82
C LEU A 84 -13.39 0.60 6.91
N PHE A 85 -14.69 0.50 6.62
CA PHE A 85 -15.56 1.66 6.39
C PHE A 85 -16.63 1.84 7.47
N GLY A 86 -16.71 0.91 8.43
CA GLY A 86 -17.73 0.95 9.48
C GLY A 86 -19.11 0.48 9.01
N GLU A 87 -20.14 0.85 9.76
CA GLU A 87 -21.54 0.42 9.50
C GLU A 87 -22.08 0.92 8.15
N ASP A 88 -21.58 2.05 7.67
CA ASP A 88 -22.02 2.69 6.41
C ASP A 88 -21.38 2.08 5.16
N TRP A 89 -20.66 0.97 5.27
CA TRP A 89 -19.89 0.40 4.16
C TRP A 89 -20.72 0.08 2.92
N ILE A 90 -21.98 -0.35 3.09
CA ILE A 90 -22.90 -0.65 1.98
C ILE A 90 -23.19 0.62 1.21
N ASP A 91 -23.61 1.68 1.90
CA ASP A 91 -23.96 2.96 1.29
C ASP A 91 -22.75 3.59 0.58
N ILE A 92 -21.55 3.50 1.17
CA ILE A 92 -20.31 3.97 0.55
C ILE A 92 -20.05 3.24 -0.76
N ILE A 93 -20.17 1.89 -0.78
CA ILE A 93 -19.96 1.08 -1.98
C ILE A 93 -21.02 1.38 -3.03
N GLU A 94 -22.29 1.43 -2.66
CA GLU A 94 -23.41 1.71 -3.59
C GLU A 94 -23.28 3.10 -4.23
N GLN A 95 -23.01 4.13 -3.44
CA GLN A 95 -22.81 5.49 -3.96
C GLN A 95 -21.59 5.59 -4.87
N SER A 96 -20.48 4.97 -4.47
CA SER A 96 -19.25 4.96 -5.25
C SER A 96 -19.41 4.23 -6.58
N THR A 97 -20.14 3.10 -6.60
CA THR A 97 -20.43 2.35 -7.83
C THR A 97 -21.43 3.09 -8.73
N THR A 98 -22.43 3.71 -8.15
CA THR A 98 -23.42 4.53 -8.90
C THR A 98 -22.75 5.72 -9.57
N ALA A 99 -21.79 6.36 -8.92
CA ALA A 99 -21.05 7.50 -9.48
C ALA A 99 -20.26 7.19 -10.77
N ILE A 100 -19.97 5.92 -11.04
CA ILE A 100 -19.25 5.49 -12.26
C ILE A 100 -20.10 4.60 -13.18
N GLN A 101 -21.40 4.49 -12.91
CA GLN A 101 -22.30 3.59 -13.63
C GLN A 101 -22.30 3.83 -15.15
N ASP A 102 -22.30 5.06 -15.59
CA ASP A 102 -22.32 5.42 -17.02
C ASP A 102 -21.10 4.90 -17.75
N LYS A 103 -19.94 4.88 -17.11
CA LYS A 103 -18.70 4.32 -17.68
C LYS A 103 -18.82 2.83 -18.02
N PHE A 104 -19.68 2.09 -17.33
CA PHE A 104 -19.94 0.68 -17.65
C PHE A 104 -20.83 0.52 -18.87
N TYR A 105 -21.85 1.34 -19.04
CA TYR A 105 -22.76 1.27 -20.17
C TYR A 105 -22.10 1.64 -21.50
N GLU A 106 -21.15 2.54 -21.48
CA GLU A 106 -20.43 2.99 -22.67
C GLU A 106 -19.30 2.04 -23.10
N ARG A 107 -18.99 1.05 -22.28
CA ARG A 107 -17.82 0.19 -22.52
C ARG A 107 -18.14 -1.11 -23.21
N MET A 108 -17.21 -1.51 -24.08
CA MET A 108 -17.20 -2.83 -24.68
C MET A 108 -16.91 -3.89 -23.62
N LEU A 109 -17.80 -4.86 -23.44
CA LEU A 109 -17.64 -5.93 -22.43
C LEU A 109 -16.67 -7.03 -22.89
N ILE A 110 -16.51 -7.23 -24.20
CA ILE A 110 -15.64 -8.27 -24.76
C ILE A 110 -14.71 -7.66 -25.80
N TYR A 111 -13.40 -7.86 -25.64
CA TYR A 111 -12.39 -7.47 -26.61
C TYR A 111 -12.05 -8.66 -27.49
N LYS A 112 -12.17 -8.51 -28.82
CA LYS A 112 -11.88 -9.56 -29.81
C LYS A 112 -10.42 -9.56 -30.23
N ASN A 113 -9.76 -8.41 -30.29
CA ASN A 113 -8.41 -8.23 -30.83
C ASN A 113 -7.57 -7.32 -29.93
N GLY A 114 -6.25 -7.54 -29.95
CA GLY A 114 -5.27 -6.66 -29.36
C GLY A 114 -5.26 -6.67 -27.83
N PHE A 115 -5.17 -5.51 -27.26
CA PHE A 115 -5.05 -5.27 -25.82
C PHE A 115 -6.17 -5.95 -25.01
N ARG A 116 -5.83 -6.63 -23.93
CA ARG A 116 -6.73 -7.40 -23.04
C ARG A 116 -7.40 -8.62 -23.69
N ARG A 117 -6.81 -9.11 -24.73
CA ARG A 117 -7.23 -10.35 -25.35
C ARG A 117 -6.98 -11.54 -24.42
N THR A 118 -7.78 -12.59 -24.64
CA THR A 118 -7.61 -13.87 -23.92
C THR A 118 -6.27 -14.52 -24.19
N GLU A 119 -5.69 -15.10 -23.16
CA GLU A 119 -4.57 -16.01 -23.25
C GLU A 119 -4.99 -17.38 -22.70
N LYS A 120 -4.40 -18.46 -23.22
CA LYS A 120 -4.60 -19.84 -22.72
C LYS A 120 -6.07 -20.27 -22.63
N GLY A 121 -6.88 -19.87 -23.57
CA GLY A 121 -8.28 -20.31 -23.68
C GLY A 121 -9.27 -19.64 -22.74
N SER A 122 -8.85 -18.68 -21.93
CA SER A 122 -9.77 -17.89 -21.12
C SER A 122 -10.30 -16.67 -21.87
N ILE A 123 -11.50 -16.21 -21.53
CA ILE A 123 -12.09 -14.97 -22.08
C ILE A 123 -11.89 -13.86 -21.06
N THR A 124 -11.25 -12.77 -21.51
CA THR A 124 -11.13 -11.55 -20.70
C THR A 124 -12.28 -10.61 -21.05
N LEU A 125 -13.12 -10.28 -20.06
CA LEU A 125 -14.14 -9.25 -20.21
C LEU A 125 -13.48 -7.89 -20.42
N GLY A 126 -14.11 -7.03 -21.21
CA GLY A 126 -13.58 -5.74 -21.61
C GLY A 126 -13.55 -4.68 -20.52
N TRP A 127 -13.83 -5.04 -19.27
CA TRP A 127 -13.81 -4.11 -18.14
C TRP A 127 -13.19 -4.73 -16.90
N LYS A 128 -12.58 -3.89 -16.08
CA LYS A 128 -12.08 -4.19 -14.76
C LYS A 128 -12.57 -3.09 -13.83
N PHE A 129 -13.23 -3.47 -12.76
CA PHE A 129 -13.71 -2.52 -11.77
C PHE A 129 -12.62 -2.26 -10.73
N GLU A 130 -12.21 -1.00 -10.63
CA GLU A 130 -11.26 -0.53 -9.62
C GLU A 130 -11.85 0.72 -8.95
N LEU A 131 -12.03 0.65 -7.64
CA LEU A 131 -12.38 1.81 -6.83
C LEU A 131 -11.11 2.36 -6.21
N LEU A 132 -10.79 3.60 -6.54
CA LEU A 132 -9.60 4.29 -6.08
C LEU A 132 -10.00 5.52 -5.26
N ASN A 133 -9.11 5.94 -4.37
CA ASN A 133 -9.22 7.26 -3.75
C ASN A 133 -8.95 8.38 -4.76
N LYS A 134 -8.25 8.08 -5.85
CA LYS A 134 -8.01 8.97 -6.99
C LYS A 134 -8.57 8.38 -8.27
N SER A 135 -9.03 9.23 -9.16
CA SER A 135 -9.49 8.81 -10.47
C SER A 135 -8.30 8.43 -11.35
N GLY A 136 -8.21 7.19 -11.78
CA GLY A 136 -7.12 6.64 -12.60
C GLY A 136 -7.63 5.92 -13.86
N GLY A 137 -7.83 6.63 -14.97
CA GLY A 137 -8.24 6.06 -16.25
C GLY A 137 -9.73 5.70 -16.35
N ASP A 138 -10.11 5.13 -17.51
CA ASP A 138 -11.51 4.95 -17.91
C ASP A 138 -12.30 3.93 -17.10
N LEU A 139 -11.62 3.02 -16.38
CA LEU A 139 -12.26 1.92 -15.64
C LEU A 139 -12.21 2.10 -14.15
N SER A 140 -11.71 3.21 -13.70
CA SER A 140 -11.58 3.50 -12.27
C SER A 140 -12.51 4.63 -11.85
N GLY A 141 -12.89 4.63 -10.60
CA GLY A 141 -13.66 5.68 -9.97
C GLY A 141 -13.16 5.93 -8.55
N LYS A 142 -13.24 7.17 -8.12
CA LYS A 142 -12.93 7.55 -6.76
C LYS A 142 -14.03 7.03 -5.83
N MET A 143 -13.66 6.33 -4.77
CA MET A 143 -14.59 5.99 -3.69
C MET A 143 -14.94 7.24 -2.87
N LEU A 144 -16.16 7.25 -2.36
CA LEU A 144 -16.65 8.32 -1.48
C LEU A 144 -16.20 8.06 -0.03
N LEU A 145 -14.88 8.15 0.21
CA LEU A 145 -14.26 7.96 1.51
C LEU A 145 -13.86 9.30 2.11
N THR A 146 -13.87 9.39 3.44
CA THR A 146 -13.22 10.48 4.16
C THR A 146 -11.71 10.33 4.10
N ASP A 147 -10.96 11.40 4.29
CA ASP A 147 -9.50 11.35 4.31
C ASP A 147 -8.98 10.41 5.40
N GLU A 148 -9.63 10.34 6.56
CA GLU A 148 -9.27 9.40 7.63
C GLU A 148 -9.46 7.95 7.20
N GLN A 149 -10.56 7.62 6.50
CA GLN A 149 -10.76 6.28 5.96
C GLN A 149 -9.70 5.91 4.92
N VAL A 150 -9.31 6.87 4.07
CA VAL A 150 -8.22 6.67 3.09
C VAL A 150 -6.89 6.43 3.80
N VAL A 151 -6.56 7.23 4.82
CA VAL A 151 -5.37 7.03 5.66
C VAL A 151 -5.36 5.63 6.28
N ASP A 152 -6.48 5.19 6.87
CA ASP A 152 -6.60 3.85 7.48
C ASP A 152 -6.38 2.72 6.47
N VAL A 153 -6.87 2.87 5.25
CA VAL A 153 -6.66 1.90 4.17
C VAL A 153 -5.19 1.79 3.77
N TYR A 154 -4.51 2.92 3.61
CA TYR A 154 -3.09 2.94 3.25
C TYR A 154 -2.19 2.47 4.38
N ALA A 155 -2.46 2.90 5.60
CA ALA A 155 -1.71 2.49 6.77
C ALA A 155 -1.95 1.03 7.18
N GLY A 156 -3.17 0.53 6.98
CA GLY A 156 -3.59 -0.78 7.46
C GLY A 156 -3.96 -0.78 8.94
N SER A 157 -4.40 0.34 9.50
CA SER A 157 -4.80 0.46 10.91
C SER A 157 -5.94 -0.48 11.29
N ASN A 158 -6.81 -0.82 10.33
CA ASN A 158 -7.95 -1.73 10.47
C ASN A 158 -7.67 -3.16 9.98
N LEU A 159 -6.40 -3.57 9.90
CA LEU A 159 -6.03 -4.96 9.63
C LEU A 159 -6.33 -5.87 10.84
N SER A 160 -6.44 -7.17 10.58
CA SER A 160 -6.53 -8.17 11.67
C SER A 160 -5.29 -8.10 12.57
N PRO A 161 -5.40 -8.47 13.86
CA PRO A 161 -4.28 -8.43 14.81
C PRO A 161 -3.02 -9.17 14.33
N ASP A 162 -3.17 -10.29 13.64
CA ASP A 162 -2.07 -11.07 13.06
C ASP A 162 -1.29 -10.29 11.99
N LYS A 163 -1.99 -9.50 11.16
CA LYS A 163 -1.36 -8.66 10.16
C LYS A 163 -0.76 -7.38 10.74
N LYS A 164 -1.39 -6.81 11.77
CA LYS A 164 -0.88 -5.63 12.46
C LYS A 164 0.40 -5.93 13.22
N ASN A 165 0.41 -7.03 13.97
CA ASN A 165 1.54 -7.48 14.77
C ASN A 165 2.35 -8.54 14.01
N ALA A 166 2.91 -8.13 12.89
CA ALA A 166 3.61 -9.01 11.98
C ALA A 166 4.98 -9.43 12.54
N SER A 167 5.55 -10.49 11.98
CA SER A 167 6.88 -10.94 12.32
C SER A 167 7.92 -10.25 11.45
N VAL A 168 8.91 -9.64 12.07
CA VAL A 168 10.11 -9.06 11.42
C VAL A 168 11.33 -9.86 11.88
N CYS A 169 12.06 -10.46 10.95
CA CYS A 169 13.23 -11.30 11.26
C CYS A 169 12.95 -12.37 12.33
N GLY A 170 11.74 -12.96 12.33
CA GLY A 170 11.35 -14.00 13.29
C GLY A 170 10.82 -13.48 14.63
N GLN A 171 10.75 -12.18 14.84
CA GLN A 171 10.21 -11.56 16.06
C GLN A 171 8.88 -10.90 15.77
N ILE A 172 7.84 -11.21 16.56
CA ILE A 172 6.55 -10.51 16.48
C ILE A 172 6.72 -9.14 17.10
N ILE A 173 6.50 -8.10 16.27
CA ILE A 173 6.59 -6.70 16.70
C ILE A 173 5.22 -6.06 16.59
N ARG A 174 4.81 -5.41 17.68
CA ARG A 174 3.53 -4.71 17.74
C ARG A 174 3.45 -3.65 16.65
N ASP A 175 2.32 -3.63 15.95
CA ASP A 175 2.01 -2.68 14.88
C ASP A 175 3.07 -2.58 13.74
N SER A 176 3.97 -3.56 13.64
CA SER A 176 4.98 -3.62 12.57
C SER A 176 4.36 -3.72 11.17
N GLY A 177 3.16 -4.27 11.08
CA GLY A 177 2.42 -4.41 9.82
C GLY A 177 1.61 -3.17 9.44
N VAL A 178 1.55 -2.14 10.31
CA VAL A 178 0.84 -0.88 10.06
C VAL A 178 1.84 0.15 9.56
N ALA A 179 1.71 0.55 8.29
CA ALA A 179 2.64 1.50 7.67
C ALA A 179 2.42 2.94 8.19
N ASN A 180 3.49 3.71 8.28
CA ASN A 180 3.45 5.15 8.60
C ASN A 180 3.97 6.03 7.45
N TYR A 181 4.67 5.43 6.48
CA TYR A 181 5.19 6.11 5.30
C TYR A 181 4.85 5.36 4.01
N ILE A 182 4.78 6.10 2.91
CA ILE A 182 4.73 5.59 1.54
C ILE A 182 6.03 5.96 0.83
N LEU A 183 6.59 5.03 0.06
CA LEU A 183 7.69 5.28 -0.85
C LEU A 183 7.27 4.85 -2.27
N MET A 184 7.29 5.80 -3.21
CA MET A 184 6.85 5.58 -4.60
C MET A 184 7.99 5.58 -5.61
N ASP A 185 9.21 5.91 -5.22
CA ASP A 185 10.34 6.09 -6.12
C ASP A 185 11.15 4.80 -6.27
N GLU A 186 11.31 4.34 -7.52
CA GLU A 186 12.17 3.20 -7.86
C GLU A 186 13.68 3.59 -7.94
N ASN A 187 13.99 4.90 -8.00
CA ASN A 187 15.35 5.42 -8.15
C ASN A 187 16.02 5.77 -6.81
N VAL A 188 15.93 4.85 -5.85
CA VAL A 188 16.60 4.97 -4.56
C VAL A 188 18.00 4.37 -4.66
N HIS A 189 19.02 5.09 -4.19
CA HIS A 189 20.43 4.69 -4.32
C HIS A 189 21.17 4.63 -2.99
N SER A 190 20.57 5.07 -1.89
CA SER A 190 21.18 5.09 -0.56
C SER A 190 20.12 5.03 0.55
N ALA A 191 20.54 4.80 1.78
CA ALA A 191 19.66 4.90 2.95
C ALA A 191 19.08 6.30 3.10
N GLN A 192 19.88 7.35 2.87
CA GLN A 192 19.41 8.72 2.94
C GLN A 192 18.34 9.01 1.88
N ASP A 193 18.49 8.48 0.66
CA ASP A 193 17.46 8.63 -0.39
C ASP A 193 16.12 7.98 0.03
N VAL A 194 16.16 6.84 0.75
CA VAL A 194 14.92 6.22 1.30
C VAL A 194 14.23 7.18 2.24
N ILE A 195 14.99 7.76 3.16
CA ILE A 195 14.46 8.68 4.18
C ILE A 195 13.95 9.98 3.56
N ASP A 196 14.69 10.55 2.60
CA ASP A 196 14.34 11.83 1.98
C ASP A 196 13.13 11.73 1.04
N LYS A 197 12.89 10.54 0.46
CA LYS A 197 11.81 10.31 -0.51
C LYS A 197 10.56 9.67 0.08
N MET A 198 10.62 9.14 1.29
CA MET A 198 9.42 8.61 1.95
C MET A 198 8.49 9.75 2.37
N ILE A 199 7.20 9.55 2.17
CA ILE A 199 6.16 10.54 2.47
C ILE A 199 5.29 9.98 3.60
N PRO A 200 5.01 10.73 4.69
CA PRO A 200 4.03 10.33 5.68
C PRO A 200 2.68 10.03 5.03
N ILE A 201 2.02 8.93 5.41
CA ILE A 201 0.76 8.50 4.76
C ILE A 201 -0.30 9.60 4.80
N ARG A 202 -0.42 10.33 5.92
CA ARG A 202 -1.38 11.44 6.05
C ARG A 202 -1.08 12.56 5.04
N GLU A 203 0.17 12.92 4.85
CA GLU A 203 0.55 13.92 3.85
C GLU A 203 0.27 13.43 2.43
N TYR A 204 0.61 12.17 2.14
CA TYR A 204 0.33 11.56 0.84
C TYR A 204 -1.16 11.58 0.46
N VAL A 205 -2.04 11.33 1.42
CA VAL A 205 -3.50 11.35 1.20
C VAL A 205 -4.02 12.78 0.93
N MET A 206 -3.38 13.79 1.52
CA MET A 206 -3.77 15.21 1.38
C MET A 206 -3.19 15.88 0.13
N MET A 207 -2.27 15.25 -0.59
CA MET A 207 -1.71 15.75 -1.88
C MET A 207 -2.69 15.56 -3.03
#